data_702933c20d0c3f4d6aed60de46cb9a3b
#
_entry.id   702933c20d0c3f4d6aed60de46cb9a3b
#
_cell.length_a   1.000
_cell.length_b   1.000
_cell.length_c   1.000
_cell.angle_alpha   90.00
_cell.angle_beta   90.00
_cell.angle_gamma   90.00
#
_symmetry.space_group_name_H-M   'P 1'
#
loop_
_entity.id
_entity.type
_entity.pdbx_description
1 polymer ?
#
loop_
_entity_poly.entity_id
_entity_poly.type
_entity_poly.pdbx_seq_one_letter_code
_entity_poly.pdbx_strand_id
1 'polypeptide(L)'
;MSKFILFVRHAVALIREDKLFSSIYVAGTAVAIASAMVIAIVFNMMLADIPPESHRSRTLYPWGEFIPESLAEQDVPYHQGFSTTAIDSCFRQMASVEAATGIIPAMQNRRLAVAMDGLLSTSVSITATDPSFFRLFDLRFLDGRPFSEQEFRSGERVCVIADKVWEKIGGESSILINNLPFCVVGVVKAVSAFLEDATADAYVPYTVDGLGFFPDNRNPLRNGDNFVDVSYSGNLNLRILLRDGYSRQDFLDELEPLRQHYGAIISAQMGEKVEWSLTVRSHFFRIMNFFRPDSNEDQNLALGAKNLMVPALLMLFFLLLPAINLSGLVSNRMEARRAEMGIRKAFGAKRRTLLSEVIHENLMLTLCGGAVGWVLSWLFILAIRSNAVFLQMFVSRDQNVVDTGLQFQMFFTPTLFLIVFLCCVLLNLMAALIPAWRSLRNPIVESLSQKK
;
A
#
# COMPACT_ATOMS: atom_id res chain seq x y z
N MET A 1 -27.65 -20.83 30.01
CA MET A 1 -26.42 -21.24 29.31
C MET A 1 -26.33 -20.43 28.02
N SER A 2 -25.24 -19.73 27.82
CA SER A 2 -25.09 -18.82 26.64
C SER A 2 -25.18 -19.63 25.34
N LYS A 3 -25.88 -19.10 24.31
CA LYS A 3 -25.97 -19.67 22.96
C LYS A 3 -24.60 -20.00 22.39
N PHE A 4 -23.58 -19.25 22.81
CA PHE A 4 -22.19 -19.46 22.46
C PHE A 4 -21.62 -20.79 22.98
N ILE A 5 -21.91 -21.17 24.24
CA ILE A 5 -21.47 -22.45 24.83
C ILE A 5 -22.08 -23.63 24.08
N LEU A 6 -23.35 -23.50 23.68
CA LEU A 6 -24.04 -24.53 22.90
C LEU A 6 -23.39 -24.69 21.50
N PHE A 7 -23.03 -23.56 20.86
CA PHE A 7 -22.32 -23.53 19.57
C PHE A 7 -20.98 -24.23 19.68
N VAL A 8 -20.16 -23.90 20.68
CA VAL A 8 -18.82 -24.51 20.89
C VAL A 8 -18.96 -26.02 21.15
N ARG A 9 -19.93 -26.44 21.96
CA ARG A 9 -20.19 -27.87 22.19
C ARG A 9 -20.57 -28.62 20.93
N HIS A 10 -21.39 -28.03 20.04
CA HIS A 10 -21.76 -28.61 18.75
C HIS A 10 -20.54 -28.72 17.82
N ALA A 11 -19.72 -27.65 17.72
CA ALA A 11 -18.50 -27.65 16.91
C ALA A 11 -17.52 -28.73 17.39
N VAL A 12 -17.32 -28.87 18.71
CA VAL A 12 -16.45 -29.92 19.28
C VAL A 12 -17.01 -31.32 19.03
N ALA A 13 -18.34 -31.51 19.11
CA ALA A 13 -18.97 -32.80 18.80
C ALA A 13 -18.75 -33.19 17.33
N LEU A 14 -18.94 -32.26 16.39
CA LEU A 14 -18.72 -32.48 14.97
C LEU A 14 -17.25 -32.85 14.67
N ILE A 15 -16.29 -32.18 15.30
CA ILE A 15 -14.85 -32.48 15.14
C ILE A 15 -14.51 -33.87 15.70
N ARG A 16 -15.22 -34.32 16.75
CA ARG A 16 -14.99 -35.65 17.36
C ARG A 16 -15.59 -36.80 16.56
N GLU A 17 -16.66 -36.54 15.82
CA GLU A 17 -17.35 -37.55 15.00
C GLU A 17 -16.48 -38.03 13.82
N ASP A 18 -15.82 -37.08 13.13
CA ASP A 18 -14.89 -37.39 12.04
C ASP A 18 -13.64 -36.47 12.14
N LYS A 19 -12.69 -36.90 12.94
CA LYS A 19 -11.49 -36.12 13.26
C LYS A 19 -10.64 -35.80 12.03
N LEU A 20 -10.49 -36.77 11.12
CA LEU A 20 -9.64 -36.60 9.93
C LEU A 20 -10.26 -35.58 8.97
N PHE A 21 -11.54 -35.75 8.64
CA PHE A 21 -12.25 -34.83 7.77
C PHE A 21 -12.28 -33.42 8.34
N SER A 22 -12.68 -33.27 9.61
CA SER A 22 -12.82 -31.98 10.27
C SER A 22 -11.48 -31.26 10.39
N SER A 23 -10.37 -31.96 10.68
CA SER A 23 -9.05 -31.34 10.79
C SER A 23 -8.53 -30.87 9.43
N ILE A 24 -8.69 -31.68 8.38
CA ILE A 24 -8.31 -31.28 7.00
C ILE A 24 -9.16 -30.08 6.54
N TYR A 25 -10.47 -30.11 6.84
CA TYR A 25 -11.37 -29.03 6.49
C TYR A 25 -10.96 -27.70 7.18
N VAL A 26 -10.79 -27.74 8.50
CA VAL A 26 -10.41 -26.56 9.30
C VAL A 26 -9.02 -26.06 8.88
N ALA A 27 -8.04 -26.94 8.69
CA ALA A 27 -6.69 -26.56 8.25
C ALA A 27 -6.70 -25.92 6.86
N GLY A 28 -7.37 -26.54 5.89
CA GLY A 28 -7.48 -26.02 4.52
C GLY A 28 -8.17 -24.64 4.50
N THR A 29 -9.28 -24.49 5.22
CA THR A 29 -9.97 -23.19 5.35
C THR A 29 -9.11 -22.15 6.05
N ALA A 30 -8.38 -22.53 7.11
CA ALA A 30 -7.50 -21.63 7.84
C ALA A 30 -6.35 -21.10 6.99
N VAL A 31 -5.69 -21.97 6.22
CA VAL A 31 -4.62 -21.59 5.30
C VAL A 31 -5.15 -20.68 4.18
N ALA A 32 -6.33 -20.98 3.62
CA ALA A 32 -6.95 -20.14 2.60
C ALA A 32 -7.22 -18.72 3.11
N ILE A 33 -7.86 -18.62 4.29
CA ILE A 33 -8.16 -17.33 4.89
C ILE A 33 -6.87 -16.59 5.25
N ALA A 34 -5.88 -17.27 5.83
CA ALA A 34 -4.61 -16.66 6.19
C ALA A 34 -3.89 -16.10 4.95
N SER A 35 -3.80 -16.86 3.85
CA SER A 35 -3.17 -16.43 2.61
C SER A 35 -3.89 -15.24 1.97
N ALA A 36 -5.22 -15.31 1.87
CA ALA A 36 -6.03 -14.22 1.33
C ALA A 36 -5.95 -12.96 2.19
N MET A 37 -5.91 -13.11 3.53
CA MET A 37 -5.74 -12.00 4.47
C MET A 37 -4.38 -11.32 4.32
N VAL A 38 -3.28 -12.08 4.19
CA VAL A 38 -1.95 -11.50 3.99
C VAL A 38 -1.92 -10.67 2.72
N ILE A 39 -2.45 -11.20 1.61
CA ILE A 39 -2.53 -10.47 0.34
C ILE A 39 -3.37 -9.20 0.51
N ALA A 40 -4.56 -9.33 1.10
CA ALA A 40 -5.47 -8.20 1.29
C ALA A 40 -4.86 -7.11 2.20
N ILE A 41 -4.14 -7.48 3.26
CA ILE A 41 -3.46 -6.54 4.16
C ILE A 41 -2.33 -5.81 3.42
N VAL A 42 -1.51 -6.52 2.65
CA VAL A 42 -0.43 -5.89 1.86
C VAL A 42 -1.01 -4.87 0.88
N PHE A 43 -2.07 -5.23 0.14
CA PHE A 43 -2.75 -4.28 -0.76
C PHE A 43 -3.40 -3.11 -0.01
N ASN A 44 -4.02 -3.37 1.13
CA ASN A 44 -4.58 -2.31 1.95
C ASN A 44 -3.50 -1.34 2.45
N MET A 45 -2.35 -1.85 2.88
CA MET A 45 -1.21 -1.01 3.26
C MET A 45 -0.67 -0.15 2.12
N MET A 46 -0.72 -0.67 0.89
CA MET A 46 -0.25 0.06 -0.29
C MET A 46 -1.26 1.11 -0.77
N LEU A 47 -2.55 0.90 -0.60
CA LEU A 47 -3.60 1.70 -1.25
C LEU A 47 -4.42 2.57 -0.29
N ALA A 48 -4.62 2.13 0.95
CA ALA A 48 -5.48 2.86 1.88
C ALA A 48 -4.82 4.11 2.44
N ASP A 49 -5.66 5.06 2.84
CA ASP A 49 -5.25 6.24 3.60
C ASP A 49 -4.83 5.82 5.01
N ILE A 50 -3.53 5.72 5.25
CA ILE A 50 -2.95 5.23 6.52
C ILE A 50 -1.92 6.24 7.02
N PRO A 51 -2.03 6.72 8.29
CA PRO A 51 -1.02 7.62 8.84
C PRO A 51 0.42 7.05 8.74
N PRO A 52 1.40 7.90 8.37
CA PRO A 52 1.31 9.33 8.13
C PRO A 52 0.82 9.75 6.74
N GLU A 53 0.54 8.85 5.82
CA GLU A 53 0.02 9.14 4.48
C GLU A 53 -1.52 9.07 4.47
N SER A 54 -2.17 9.87 5.32
CA SER A 54 -3.63 9.84 5.53
C SER A 54 -4.45 10.40 4.36
N HIS A 55 -3.78 10.98 3.37
CA HIS A 55 -4.44 11.69 2.26
C HIS A 55 -4.09 11.11 0.89
N ARG A 56 -3.70 9.82 0.82
CA ARG A 56 -3.30 9.15 -0.43
C ARG A 56 -4.35 9.24 -1.53
N SER A 57 -5.62 9.14 -1.15
CA SER A 57 -6.76 9.23 -2.08
C SER A 57 -6.87 10.59 -2.79
N ARG A 58 -6.35 11.67 -2.16
CA ARG A 58 -6.31 13.03 -2.67
C ARG A 58 -4.93 13.50 -3.09
N THR A 59 -3.91 12.65 -2.94
CA THR A 59 -2.52 13.00 -3.29
C THR A 59 -2.25 12.67 -4.75
N LEU A 60 -1.72 13.66 -5.47
CA LEU A 60 -1.27 13.53 -6.85
C LEU A 60 0.26 13.54 -6.92
N TYR A 61 0.76 12.83 -7.91
CA TYR A 61 2.18 12.61 -8.18
C TYR A 61 2.51 13.11 -9.59
N PRO A 62 2.74 14.41 -9.76
CA PRO A 62 3.13 14.97 -11.03
C PRO A 62 4.53 14.51 -11.42
N TRP A 63 4.71 14.28 -12.71
CA TRP A 63 5.98 13.97 -13.34
C TRP A 63 6.12 14.84 -14.60
N GLY A 64 7.18 15.62 -14.68
CA GLY A 64 7.38 16.57 -15.75
C GLY A 64 8.48 16.12 -16.70
N GLU A 65 8.25 16.33 -17.99
CA GLU A 65 9.19 16.11 -19.06
C GLU A 65 9.18 17.32 -19.99
N PHE A 66 10.37 17.77 -20.40
CA PHE A 66 10.52 18.78 -21.43
C PHE A 66 10.98 18.10 -22.71
N ILE A 67 10.22 18.26 -23.79
CA ILE A 67 10.47 17.62 -25.08
C ILE A 67 10.75 18.73 -26.11
N PRO A 68 12.03 19.08 -26.39
CA PRO A 68 12.39 19.98 -27.46
C PRO A 68 12.05 19.39 -28.83
N GLU A 69 11.61 20.21 -29.79
CA GLU A 69 11.25 19.76 -31.14
C GLU A 69 12.41 19.06 -31.85
N SER A 70 13.63 19.52 -31.60
CA SER A 70 14.88 18.92 -32.12
C SER A 70 15.13 17.49 -31.63
N LEU A 71 14.52 17.07 -30.54
CA LEU A 71 14.68 15.75 -29.88
C LEU A 71 13.42 14.88 -29.92
N ALA A 72 12.31 15.40 -30.45
CA ALA A 72 11.03 14.70 -30.52
C ALA A 72 11.11 13.37 -31.29
N GLU A 73 12.03 13.26 -32.27
CA GLU A 73 12.23 12.04 -33.05
C GLU A 73 13.16 11.01 -32.35
N GLN A 74 13.89 11.42 -31.31
CA GLN A 74 14.90 10.56 -30.68
C GLN A 74 14.37 9.75 -29.49
N ASP A 75 13.10 9.91 -29.13
CA ASP A 75 12.42 9.22 -28.00
C ASP A 75 13.22 9.24 -26.67
N VAL A 76 14.00 10.31 -26.46
CA VAL A 76 14.76 10.54 -25.23
C VAL A 76 14.10 11.65 -24.43
N PRO A 77 13.12 11.31 -23.59
CA PRO A 77 12.51 12.29 -22.70
C PRO A 77 13.54 12.76 -21.67
N TYR A 78 13.69 14.07 -21.53
CA TYR A 78 14.42 14.62 -20.40
C TYR A 78 13.54 14.55 -19.16
N HIS A 79 13.68 13.47 -18.39
CA HIS A 79 13.04 13.33 -17.10
C HIS A 79 13.63 14.34 -16.12
N GLN A 80 12.83 15.27 -15.66
CA GLN A 80 13.27 16.27 -14.72
C GLN A 80 12.27 16.46 -13.59
N GLY A 81 12.79 16.66 -12.39
CA GLY A 81 12.00 17.15 -11.27
C GLY A 81 11.59 18.61 -11.48
N PHE A 82 10.94 19.16 -10.51
CA PHE A 82 10.46 20.54 -10.52
C PHE A 82 11.40 21.45 -9.76
N SER A 83 11.47 22.72 -10.18
CA SER A 83 12.14 23.78 -9.42
C SER A 83 11.23 24.36 -8.34
N THR A 84 11.80 25.10 -7.38
CA THR A 84 11.03 25.89 -6.41
C THR A 84 10.12 26.90 -7.12
N THR A 85 10.61 27.51 -8.20
CA THR A 85 9.84 28.46 -9.04
C THR A 85 8.59 27.79 -9.63
N ALA A 86 8.71 26.57 -10.16
CA ALA A 86 7.57 25.83 -10.69
C ALA A 86 6.53 25.54 -9.59
N ILE A 87 6.98 25.13 -8.42
CA ILE A 87 6.08 24.83 -7.29
C ILE A 87 5.33 26.07 -6.83
N ASP A 88 6.03 27.18 -6.64
CA ASP A 88 5.46 28.41 -6.07
C ASP A 88 4.57 29.17 -7.05
N SER A 89 4.99 29.26 -8.32
CA SER A 89 4.27 30.09 -9.30
C SER A 89 3.16 29.33 -10.06
N CYS A 90 3.30 27.99 -10.23
CA CYS A 90 2.25 27.22 -10.88
C CYS A 90 1.33 26.54 -9.87
N PHE A 91 1.88 25.55 -9.14
CA PHE A 91 1.05 24.59 -8.44
C PHE A 91 0.41 25.14 -7.17
N ARG A 92 1.12 25.96 -6.37
CA ARG A 92 0.57 26.54 -5.13
C ARG A 92 -0.51 27.59 -5.38
N GLN A 93 -0.61 28.13 -6.61
CA GLN A 93 -1.60 29.15 -6.97
C GLN A 93 -2.93 28.53 -7.46
N MET A 94 -2.98 27.23 -7.72
CA MET A 94 -4.19 26.56 -8.23
C MET A 94 -5.26 26.46 -7.16
N ALA A 95 -6.53 26.69 -7.54
CA ALA A 95 -7.66 26.64 -6.61
C ALA A 95 -7.92 25.21 -6.10
N SER A 96 -7.67 24.20 -6.92
CA SER A 96 -7.80 22.79 -6.58
C SER A 96 -6.75 22.29 -5.59
N VAL A 97 -5.65 23.04 -5.36
CA VAL A 97 -4.51 22.62 -4.54
C VAL A 97 -4.65 23.14 -3.11
N GLU A 98 -4.60 22.23 -2.15
CA GLU A 98 -4.53 22.54 -0.71
C GLU A 98 -3.08 22.74 -0.26
N ALA A 99 -2.19 21.84 -0.69
CA ALA A 99 -0.77 21.92 -0.43
C ALA A 99 0.04 21.31 -1.58
N ALA A 100 1.19 21.93 -1.90
CA ALA A 100 2.16 21.38 -2.82
C ALA A 100 3.53 21.41 -2.15
N THR A 101 4.23 20.28 -2.14
CA THR A 101 5.54 20.11 -1.50
C THR A 101 6.54 19.52 -2.46
N GLY A 102 7.74 20.06 -2.46
CA GLY A 102 8.91 19.50 -3.13
C GLY A 102 9.70 18.58 -2.20
N ILE A 103 10.10 17.43 -2.68
CA ILE A 103 10.81 16.41 -1.91
C ILE A 103 12.07 15.98 -2.64
N ILE A 104 13.20 16.00 -1.94
CA ILE A 104 14.41 15.26 -2.33
C ILE A 104 14.45 14.01 -1.43
N PRO A 105 14.20 12.80 -1.98
CA PRO A 105 13.91 11.61 -1.18
C PRO A 105 15.11 11.14 -0.36
N ALA A 106 14.82 10.56 0.80
CA ALA A 106 15.79 10.00 1.73
C ALA A 106 16.66 8.87 1.15
N MET A 107 16.09 8.08 0.24
CA MET A 107 16.79 6.94 -0.38
C MET A 107 18.08 7.32 -1.10
N GLN A 108 18.17 8.55 -1.60
CA GLN A 108 19.35 9.07 -2.31
C GLN A 108 20.31 9.84 -1.40
N ASN A 109 19.91 10.12 -0.15
CA ASN A 109 20.58 11.07 0.74
C ASN A 109 20.92 10.46 2.09
N ARG A 110 21.88 9.56 2.12
CA ARG A 110 22.43 9.08 3.39
C ARG A 110 23.55 9.97 3.88
N ARG A 111 23.53 10.30 5.16
CA ARG A 111 24.53 11.13 5.83
C ARG A 111 24.89 10.54 7.19
N LEU A 112 26.01 10.97 7.74
CA LEU A 112 26.40 10.63 9.10
C LEU A 112 25.81 11.68 10.06
N ALA A 113 25.04 11.23 11.04
CA ALA A 113 24.61 12.03 12.17
C ALA A 113 25.48 11.69 13.39
N VAL A 114 25.96 12.71 14.08
CA VAL A 114 26.86 12.59 15.23
C VAL A 114 26.33 13.46 16.36
N ALA A 115 26.35 12.95 17.57
CA ALA A 115 26.10 13.75 18.79
C ALA A 115 27.12 14.88 18.91
N MET A 116 26.77 15.97 19.60
CA MET A 116 27.66 17.13 19.70
C MET A 116 28.96 16.82 20.44
N ASP A 117 28.95 15.85 21.35
CA ASP A 117 30.13 15.37 22.06
C ASP A 117 31.06 14.47 21.22
N GLY A 118 30.58 14.05 20.00
CA GLY A 118 31.31 13.17 19.10
C GLY A 118 31.34 11.68 19.51
N LEU A 119 30.74 11.30 20.62
CA LEU A 119 30.81 9.93 21.16
C LEU A 119 29.84 8.97 20.48
N LEU A 120 28.67 9.48 20.08
CA LEU A 120 27.61 8.68 19.43
C LEU A 120 27.44 9.11 17.99
N SER A 121 27.35 8.13 17.09
CA SER A 121 27.13 8.39 15.67
C SER A 121 26.25 7.31 15.03
N THR A 122 25.49 7.69 14.02
CA THR A 122 24.67 6.77 13.25
C THR A 122 24.50 7.27 11.82
N SER A 123 24.33 6.35 10.86
CA SER A 123 23.94 6.72 9.50
C SER A 123 22.46 7.05 9.45
N VAL A 124 22.10 8.18 8.87
CA VAL A 124 20.73 8.66 8.73
C VAL A 124 20.36 8.85 7.27
N SER A 125 19.16 8.50 6.92
CA SER A 125 18.52 8.81 5.66
C SER A 125 17.78 10.14 5.79
N ILE A 126 18.05 11.10 4.91
CA ILE A 126 17.52 12.46 5.01
C ILE A 126 16.56 12.76 3.88
N THR A 127 15.33 13.14 4.20
CA THR A 127 14.42 13.80 3.29
C THR A 127 14.57 15.30 3.40
N ALA A 128 14.97 15.95 2.29
CA ALA A 128 14.96 17.40 2.22
C ALA A 128 13.62 17.88 1.63
N THR A 129 12.97 18.83 2.30
CA THR A 129 11.61 19.23 1.97
C THR A 129 11.28 20.66 2.43
N ASP A 130 10.05 21.08 2.24
CA ASP A 130 9.49 22.37 2.68
C ASP A 130 8.41 22.17 3.78
N PRO A 131 7.93 23.24 4.44
CA PRO A 131 6.92 23.14 5.50
C PRO A 131 5.57 22.53 5.07
N SER A 132 5.24 22.59 3.77
CA SER A 132 4.00 21.99 3.23
C SER A 132 3.99 20.48 3.34
N PHE A 133 5.16 19.86 3.44
CA PHE A 133 5.34 18.42 3.68
C PHE A 133 4.56 17.94 4.91
N PHE A 134 4.64 18.68 6.00
CA PHE A 134 3.98 18.34 7.27
C PHE A 134 2.47 18.57 7.25
N ARG A 135 1.93 19.22 6.20
CA ARG A 135 0.49 19.29 5.94
C ARG A 135 0.00 18.11 5.12
N LEU A 136 0.86 17.63 4.23
CA LEU A 136 0.55 16.48 3.36
C LEU A 136 0.67 15.16 4.11
N PHE A 137 1.66 15.07 5.00
CA PHE A 137 1.97 13.89 5.78
C PHE A 137 1.73 14.13 7.28
N ASP A 138 0.82 13.36 7.85
CA ASP A 138 0.45 13.42 9.28
C ASP A 138 1.51 12.74 10.15
N LEU A 139 2.70 13.30 10.22
CA LEU A 139 3.76 12.77 11.08
C LEU A 139 3.36 12.93 12.55
N ARG A 140 3.49 11.85 13.31
CA ARG A 140 3.21 11.89 14.74
C ARG A 140 4.39 12.50 15.49
N PHE A 141 4.27 13.76 15.87
CA PHE A 141 5.22 14.44 16.76
C PHE A 141 5.12 13.87 18.17
N LEU A 142 6.27 13.50 18.73
CA LEU A 142 6.43 13.08 20.11
C LEU A 142 6.88 14.24 20.97
N ASP A 143 7.67 15.15 20.39
CA ASP A 143 8.14 16.38 21.02
C ASP A 143 8.40 17.46 19.95
N GLY A 144 8.34 18.72 20.35
CA GLY A 144 8.60 19.85 19.46
C GLY A 144 7.56 20.09 18.37
N ARG A 145 8.00 20.56 17.22
CA ARG A 145 7.16 21.03 16.10
C ARG A 145 7.83 20.80 14.75
N PRO A 146 7.07 20.91 13.62
CA PRO A 146 7.68 21.06 12.29
C PRO A 146 8.49 22.37 12.21
N PHE A 147 9.46 22.42 11.29
CA PHE A 147 10.13 23.69 11.00
C PHE A 147 9.17 24.65 10.30
N SER A 148 9.34 25.93 10.57
CA SER A 148 8.47 27.01 10.09
C SER A 148 8.88 27.47 8.70
N GLU A 149 7.97 28.22 8.04
CA GLU A 149 8.24 28.88 6.77
C GLU A 149 9.39 29.88 6.86
N GLN A 150 9.58 30.54 8.01
CA GLN A 150 10.68 31.46 8.22
C GLN A 150 12.02 30.74 8.28
N GLU A 151 12.13 29.66 9.10
CA GLU A 151 13.33 28.81 9.21
C GLU A 151 13.69 28.19 7.84
N PHE A 152 12.67 27.79 7.09
CA PHE A 152 12.85 27.28 5.73
C PHE A 152 13.42 28.33 4.79
N ARG A 153 12.82 29.56 4.73
CA ARG A 153 13.25 30.62 3.81
C ARG A 153 14.63 31.20 4.18
N SER A 154 14.93 31.27 5.47
CA SER A 154 16.24 31.76 5.93
C SER A 154 17.37 30.72 5.75
N GLY A 155 17.04 29.46 5.38
CA GLY A 155 18.02 28.39 5.25
C GLY A 155 18.64 28.00 6.60
N GLU A 156 17.88 28.16 7.69
CA GLU A 156 18.34 27.78 9.03
C GLU A 156 18.58 26.27 9.11
N ARG A 157 19.65 25.89 9.80
CA ARG A 157 20.00 24.49 10.01
C ARG A 157 19.16 23.89 11.13
N VAL A 158 17.90 23.63 10.80
CA VAL A 158 16.94 22.94 11.66
C VAL A 158 16.61 21.58 11.11
N CYS A 159 16.27 20.64 11.99
CA CYS A 159 15.81 19.31 11.56
C CYS A 159 14.69 18.78 12.45
N VAL A 160 13.84 17.96 11.84
CA VAL A 160 12.90 17.08 12.54
C VAL A 160 13.47 15.67 12.44
N ILE A 161 13.62 14.95 13.55
CA ILE A 161 14.31 13.67 13.60
C ILE A 161 13.39 12.53 14.07
N ALA A 162 13.61 11.33 13.60
CA ALA A 162 12.90 10.15 14.07
C ALA A 162 13.36 9.74 15.49
N ASP A 163 12.41 9.30 16.34
CA ASP A 163 12.66 8.92 17.73
C ASP A 163 13.81 7.91 17.89
N LYS A 164 13.86 6.89 17.06
CA LYS A 164 14.90 5.85 17.09
C LYS A 164 16.31 6.38 16.83
N VAL A 165 16.43 7.38 15.97
CA VAL A 165 17.72 8.02 15.67
C VAL A 165 18.09 8.96 16.78
N TRP A 166 17.12 9.76 17.26
CA TRP A 166 17.33 10.70 18.37
C TRP A 166 17.81 10.01 19.64
N GLU A 167 17.21 8.84 19.99
CA GLU A 167 17.68 8.01 21.11
C GLU A 167 19.11 7.49 20.90
N LYS A 168 19.47 7.06 19.68
CA LYS A 168 20.81 6.55 19.36
C LYS A 168 21.92 7.59 19.47
N ILE A 169 21.60 8.85 19.27
CA ILE A 169 22.56 9.97 19.36
C ILE A 169 22.47 10.71 20.69
N GLY A 170 21.89 10.12 21.74
CA GLY A 170 21.89 10.63 23.10
C GLY A 170 20.75 11.58 23.44
N GLY A 171 19.80 11.85 22.58
CA GLY A 171 18.61 12.66 22.85
C GLY A 171 18.91 14.19 22.97
N GLU A 172 19.93 14.67 22.28
CA GLU A 172 20.35 16.07 22.33
C GLU A 172 19.48 16.97 21.43
N SER A 173 19.37 18.25 21.83
CA SER A 173 18.66 19.27 21.03
C SER A 173 19.47 19.80 19.84
N SER A 174 20.75 19.47 19.77
CA SER A 174 21.63 19.82 18.65
C SER A 174 22.47 18.62 18.23
N ILE A 175 22.63 18.42 16.93
CA ILE A 175 23.35 17.30 16.34
C ILE A 175 24.21 17.77 15.17
N LEU A 176 25.24 17.02 14.84
CA LEU A 176 26.02 17.23 13.62
C LEU A 176 25.47 16.32 12.50
N ILE A 177 25.05 16.89 11.39
CA ILE A 177 24.75 16.16 10.16
C ILE A 177 25.80 16.55 9.11
N ASN A 178 26.58 15.57 8.67
CA ASN A 178 27.70 15.80 7.76
C ASN A 178 28.67 16.90 8.27
N ASN A 179 28.97 16.87 9.56
CA ASN A 179 29.79 17.85 10.30
C ASN A 179 29.23 19.28 10.37
N LEU A 180 27.97 19.48 10.01
CA LEU A 180 27.27 20.76 10.14
C LEU A 180 26.32 20.69 11.34
N PRO A 181 26.30 21.71 12.22
CA PRO A 181 25.42 21.74 13.38
C PRO A 181 23.97 22.00 12.96
N PHE A 182 23.06 21.17 13.44
CA PHE A 182 21.61 21.31 13.25
C PHE A 182 20.91 21.38 14.60
N CYS A 183 19.93 22.27 14.70
CA CYS A 183 19.02 22.32 15.85
C CYS A 183 17.86 21.34 15.61
N VAL A 184 17.61 20.44 16.55
CA VAL A 184 16.46 19.53 16.53
C VAL A 184 15.24 20.30 17.01
N VAL A 185 14.33 20.67 16.10
CA VAL A 185 13.10 21.43 16.40
C VAL A 185 11.91 20.52 16.67
N GLY A 186 11.99 19.25 16.30
CA GLY A 186 10.94 18.28 16.56
C GLY A 186 11.44 16.84 16.49
N VAL A 187 10.79 15.98 17.24
CA VAL A 187 11.01 14.55 17.27
C VAL A 187 9.73 13.85 16.84
N VAL A 188 9.79 13.01 15.81
CA VAL A 188 8.65 12.28 15.28
C VAL A 188 8.80 10.80 15.51
N LYS A 189 7.67 10.09 15.57
CA LYS A 189 7.67 8.64 15.58
C LYS A 189 8.23 8.13 14.25
N ALA A 190 9.18 7.19 14.31
CA ALA A 190 9.77 6.58 13.12
C ALA A 190 8.71 6.04 12.17
N VAL A 191 8.82 6.41 10.90
CA VAL A 191 7.90 6.01 9.83
C VAL A 191 8.37 4.71 9.21
N SER A 192 7.43 3.89 8.80
CA SER A 192 7.72 2.62 8.13
C SER A 192 8.33 2.85 6.74
N ALA A 193 9.33 2.06 6.39
CA ALA A 193 9.93 2.07 5.05
C ALA A 193 8.96 1.69 3.90
N PHE A 194 7.79 1.12 4.21
CA PHE A 194 6.70 0.90 3.24
C PHE A 194 5.98 2.19 2.81
N LEU A 195 6.20 3.28 3.53
CA LEU A 195 5.63 4.59 3.26
C LEU A 195 6.73 5.46 2.64
N GLU A 196 7.05 5.16 1.39
CA GLU A 196 8.24 5.63 0.69
C GLU A 196 8.40 7.15 0.71
N ASP A 197 7.33 7.89 0.50
CA ASP A 197 7.36 9.35 0.43
C ASP A 197 7.49 10.00 1.83
N ALA A 198 6.91 9.38 2.85
CA ALA A 198 6.91 9.90 4.22
C ALA A 198 8.09 9.42 5.05
N THR A 199 8.81 8.35 4.61
CA THR A 199 9.87 7.74 5.42
C THR A 199 11.18 8.50 5.35
N ALA A 200 11.72 8.86 6.52
CA ALA A 200 13.10 9.35 6.69
C ALA A 200 13.53 9.18 8.14
N ASP A 201 14.84 9.19 8.36
CA ASP A 201 15.43 9.28 9.70
C ASP A 201 15.51 10.73 10.16
N ALA A 202 15.65 11.68 9.23
CA ALA A 202 15.62 13.11 9.50
C ALA A 202 14.99 13.87 8.31
N TYR A 203 14.27 14.94 8.62
CA TYR A 203 13.68 15.88 7.67
C TYR A 203 14.35 17.24 7.84
N VAL A 204 14.83 17.81 6.75
CA VAL A 204 15.54 19.10 6.76
C VAL A 204 15.01 20.01 5.65
N PRO A 205 15.10 21.34 5.79
CA PRO A 205 14.82 22.25 4.69
C PRO A 205 15.78 22.01 3.52
N TYR A 206 15.28 21.91 2.30
CA TYR A 206 16.17 21.81 1.12
C TYR A 206 16.89 23.11 0.80
N THR A 207 16.54 24.21 1.48
CA THR A 207 17.21 25.52 1.40
C THR A 207 18.49 25.60 2.21
N VAL A 208 18.79 24.59 3.05
CA VAL A 208 20.01 24.57 3.88
C VAL A 208 21.25 24.36 3.04
N ASP A 209 22.21 25.28 3.21
CA ASP A 209 23.52 25.19 2.59
C ASP A 209 24.43 24.11 3.23
N GLY A 210 25.27 23.50 2.39
CA GLY A 210 26.34 22.59 2.83
C GLY A 210 25.96 21.10 2.83
N LEU A 211 24.70 20.74 2.63
CA LEU A 211 24.28 19.34 2.46
C LEU A 211 24.28 18.86 1.00
N GLY A 212 24.50 19.78 0.05
CA GLY A 212 24.52 19.45 -1.38
C GLY A 212 23.12 19.22 -1.96
N PHE A 213 22.10 19.83 -1.37
CA PHE A 213 20.78 19.90 -1.96
C PHE A 213 20.74 21.08 -2.93
N PHE A 214 20.38 20.81 -4.15
CA PHE A 214 20.27 21.80 -5.21
C PHE A 214 18.87 21.71 -5.81
N PRO A 215 17.83 22.25 -5.11
CA PRO A 215 16.44 22.12 -5.55
C PRO A 215 16.24 22.73 -6.93
N ASP A 216 16.90 23.85 -7.18
CA ASP A 216 16.88 24.57 -8.46
C ASP A 216 18.13 24.27 -9.33
N ASN A 217 18.84 23.18 -9.03
CA ASN A 217 19.88 22.71 -9.92
C ASN A 217 19.21 22.26 -11.21
N ARG A 218 19.25 23.17 -12.15
CA ARG A 218 18.66 23.04 -13.46
C ARG A 218 19.56 22.10 -14.23
N ASN A 219 19.02 20.93 -14.59
CA ASN A 219 19.66 20.14 -15.63
C ASN A 219 19.48 20.94 -16.94
N PRO A 220 20.53 21.56 -17.46
CA PRO A 220 20.36 22.37 -18.66
C PRO A 220 19.89 21.49 -19.81
N LEU A 221 18.83 21.93 -20.48
CA LEU A 221 18.36 21.27 -21.69
C LEU A 221 19.38 21.52 -22.81
N ARG A 222 19.71 20.47 -23.55
CA ARG A 222 20.61 20.56 -24.67
C ARG A 222 19.90 21.17 -25.87
N ASN A 223 20.44 22.28 -26.42
CA ASN A 223 20.00 22.88 -27.66
C ASN A 223 21.23 22.90 -28.62
N GLY A 224 21.33 21.92 -29.50
CA GLY A 224 22.51 21.68 -30.30
C GLY A 224 23.76 21.43 -29.45
N ASP A 225 24.80 22.29 -29.58
CA ASP A 225 26.01 22.24 -28.74
C ASP A 225 25.92 23.11 -27.48
N ASN A 226 24.81 23.83 -27.27
CA ASN A 226 24.59 24.71 -26.14
C ASN A 226 23.70 24.04 -25.07
N PHE A 227 23.90 24.48 -23.83
CA PHE A 227 23.04 24.11 -22.71
C PHE A 227 22.25 25.33 -22.22
N VAL A 228 20.94 25.21 -22.14
CA VAL A 228 20.05 26.30 -21.71
C VAL A 228 19.43 25.95 -20.36
N ASP A 229 19.60 26.84 -19.40
CA ASP A 229 18.94 26.76 -18.10
C ASP A 229 17.45 27.05 -18.20
N VAL A 230 16.62 26.10 -17.78
CA VAL A 230 15.17 26.24 -17.79
C VAL A 230 14.66 26.49 -16.38
N SER A 231 13.99 27.63 -16.18
CA SER A 231 13.59 28.12 -14.85
C SER A 231 12.63 27.22 -14.09
N TYR A 232 11.92 26.33 -14.78
CA TYR A 232 10.91 25.42 -14.19
C TYR A 232 11.40 24.00 -13.97
N SER A 233 12.62 23.71 -14.42
CA SER A 233 13.29 22.44 -14.21
C SER A 233 14.10 22.46 -12.90
N GLY A 234 14.08 21.36 -12.16
CA GLY A 234 14.80 21.21 -10.90
C GLY A 234 14.90 19.76 -10.46
N ASN A 235 15.29 19.55 -9.22
CA ASN A 235 15.50 18.20 -8.65
C ASN A 235 14.41 17.79 -7.63
N LEU A 236 13.34 18.57 -7.50
CA LEU A 236 12.29 18.29 -6.54
C LEU A 236 11.26 17.32 -7.11
N ASN A 237 10.99 16.26 -6.38
CA ASN A 237 9.84 15.41 -6.61
C ASN A 237 8.60 16.08 -6.04
N LEU A 238 7.67 16.48 -6.89
CA LEU A 238 6.45 17.18 -6.48
C LEU A 238 5.40 16.21 -5.96
N ARG A 239 4.77 16.59 -4.83
CA ARG A 239 3.56 15.96 -4.30
C ARG A 239 2.52 17.03 -4.08
N ILE A 240 1.30 16.75 -4.50
CA ILE A 240 0.18 17.70 -4.44
C ILE A 240 -0.94 17.07 -3.65
N LEU A 241 -1.43 17.79 -2.64
CA LEU A 241 -2.66 17.47 -1.93
C LEU A 241 -3.79 18.28 -2.55
N LEU A 242 -4.78 17.57 -3.08
CA LEU A 242 -6.00 18.21 -3.57
C LEU A 242 -6.85 18.71 -2.40
N ARG A 243 -7.48 19.86 -2.58
CA ARG A 243 -8.46 20.39 -1.66
C ARG A 243 -9.71 19.51 -1.65
N ASP A 244 -10.39 19.43 -0.51
CA ASP A 244 -11.65 18.69 -0.39
C ASP A 244 -12.68 19.15 -1.42
N GLY A 245 -13.29 18.18 -2.09
CA GLY A 245 -14.30 18.43 -3.12
C GLY A 245 -13.75 18.59 -4.54
N TYR A 246 -12.44 18.69 -4.72
CA TYR A 246 -11.83 18.72 -6.05
C TYR A 246 -11.37 17.33 -6.46
N SER A 247 -11.56 17.03 -7.75
CA SER A 247 -11.11 15.80 -8.37
C SER A 247 -9.77 15.98 -9.10
N ARG A 248 -9.13 14.86 -9.49
CA ARG A 248 -7.98 14.90 -10.40
C ARG A 248 -8.32 15.61 -11.72
N GLN A 249 -9.54 15.48 -12.22
CA GLN A 249 -9.95 16.12 -13.48
C GLN A 249 -10.00 17.64 -13.33
N ASP A 250 -10.54 18.15 -12.22
CA ASP A 250 -10.57 19.59 -11.95
C ASP A 250 -9.15 20.17 -11.91
N PHE A 251 -8.21 19.43 -11.32
CA PHE A 251 -6.80 19.80 -11.31
C PHE A 251 -6.20 19.83 -12.73
N LEU A 252 -6.49 18.83 -13.56
CA LEU A 252 -5.99 18.79 -14.94
C LEU A 252 -6.57 19.92 -15.80
N ASP A 253 -7.82 20.25 -15.60
CA ASP A 253 -8.48 21.36 -16.30
C ASP A 253 -7.87 22.72 -15.93
N GLU A 254 -7.48 22.92 -14.65
CA GLU A 254 -6.72 24.09 -14.22
C GLU A 254 -5.28 24.08 -14.70
N LEU A 255 -4.66 22.90 -14.82
CA LEU A 255 -3.26 22.74 -15.19
C LEU A 255 -3.03 23.04 -16.68
N GLU A 256 -3.97 22.71 -17.56
CA GLU A 256 -3.76 22.80 -19.02
C GLU A 256 -3.41 24.22 -19.50
N PRO A 257 -4.16 25.30 -19.11
CA PRO A 257 -3.77 26.66 -19.49
C PRO A 257 -2.41 27.08 -18.91
N LEU A 258 -2.05 26.62 -17.71
CA LEU A 258 -0.75 26.88 -17.09
C LEU A 258 0.38 26.17 -17.87
N ARG A 259 0.17 24.91 -18.25
CA ARG A 259 1.10 24.11 -19.06
C ARG A 259 1.41 24.80 -20.37
N GLN A 260 0.41 25.33 -21.07
CA GLN A 260 0.58 26.08 -22.32
C GLN A 260 1.34 27.39 -22.11
N HIS A 261 0.99 28.15 -21.08
CA HIS A 261 1.65 29.39 -20.74
C HIS A 261 3.14 29.21 -20.42
N TYR A 262 3.46 28.26 -19.54
CA TYR A 262 4.84 27.99 -19.13
C TYR A 262 5.62 27.29 -20.24
N GLY A 263 4.98 26.43 -21.05
CA GLY A 263 5.58 25.85 -22.24
C GLY A 263 6.02 26.90 -23.25
N ALA A 264 5.25 27.98 -23.42
CA ALA A 264 5.62 29.12 -24.26
C ALA A 264 6.83 29.88 -23.69
N ILE A 265 6.92 30.08 -22.37
CA ILE A 265 8.08 30.73 -21.74
C ILE A 265 9.33 29.89 -21.91
N ILE A 266 9.24 28.58 -21.69
CA ILE A 266 10.36 27.64 -21.87
C ILE A 266 10.82 27.63 -23.33
N SER A 267 9.88 27.60 -24.28
CA SER A 267 10.18 27.66 -25.71
C SER A 267 10.92 28.93 -26.08
N ALA A 268 10.54 30.07 -25.51
CA ALA A 268 11.25 31.33 -25.70
C ALA A 268 12.67 31.32 -25.11
N GLN A 269 12.87 30.67 -23.97
CA GLN A 269 14.20 30.50 -23.36
C GLN A 269 15.09 29.56 -24.17
N MET A 270 14.53 28.51 -24.74
CA MET A 270 15.26 27.52 -25.55
C MET A 270 15.54 27.99 -26.96
N GLY A 271 14.75 28.95 -27.48
CA GLY A 271 14.83 29.38 -28.88
C GLY A 271 14.24 28.37 -29.87
N GLU A 272 13.60 27.35 -29.42
CA GLU A 272 12.85 26.35 -30.19
C GLU A 272 11.55 25.96 -29.47
N LYS A 273 10.64 25.31 -30.20
CA LYS A 273 9.40 24.82 -29.57
C LYS A 273 9.73 23.69 -28.61
N VAL A 274 9.30 23.84 -27.36
CA VAL A 274 9.42 22.83 -26.31
C VAL A 274 8.03 22.46 -25.81
N GLU A 275 7.72 21.19 -25.82
CA GLU A 275 6.52 20.69 -25.17
C GLU A 275 6.83 20.38 -23.70
N TRP A 276 6.10 21.01 -22.78
CA TRP A 276 6.13 20.65 -21.39
C TRP A 276 5.06 19.59 -21.15
N SER A 277 5.47 18.33 -21.20
CA SER A 277 4.63 17.18 -20.93
C SER A 277 4.56 16.95 -19.42
N LEU A 278 3.34 16.93 -18.87
CA LEU A 278 3.09 16.69 -17.47
C LEU A 278 2.18 15.48 -17.33
N THR A 279 2.73 14.41 -16.78
CA THR A 279 1.96 13.22 -16.37
C THR A 279 1.61 13.36 -14.89
N VAL A 280 0.33 13.38 -14.58
CA VAL A 280 -0.17 13.50 -13.20
C VAL A 280 -0.80 12.18 -12.78
N ARG A 281 -0.16 11.48 -11.88
CA ARG A 281 -0.60 10.15 -11.42
C ARG A 281 -1.32 10.25 -10.08
N SER A 282 -2.42 9.53 -9.91
CA SER A 282 -3.03 9.26 -8.60
C SER A 282 -2.18 8.27 -7.81
N HIS A 283 -2.33 8.23 -6.49
CA HIS A 283 -1.65 7.24 -5.65
C HIS A 283 -1.94 5.80 -6.09
N PHE A 284 -3.20 5.51 -6.38
CA PHE A 284 -3.65 4.22 -6.89
C PHE A 284 -2.88 3.82 -8.16
N PHE A 285 -2.79 4.72 -9.13
CA PHE A 285 -2.13 4.45 -10.40
C PHE A 285 -0.62 4.30 -10.24
N ARG A 286 0.00 5.07 -9.35
CA ARG A 286 1.43 4.96 -8.99
C ARG A 286 1.76 3.55 -8.47
N ILE A 287 0.95 3.02 -7.55
CA ILE A 287 1.15 1.68 -7.00
C ILE A 287 0.93 0.60 -8.06
N MET A 288 -0.09 0.76 -8.91
CA MET A 288 -0.35 -0.20 -9.98
C MET A 288 0.73 -0.20 -11.07
N ASN A 289 1.36 0.95 -11.33
CA ASN A 289 2.49 1.06 -12.26
C ASN A 289 3.78 0.43 -11.75
N PHE A 290 3.92 0.18 -10.46
CA PHE A 290 5.03 -0.62 -9.94
C PHE A 290 5.16 -1.97 -10.65
N PHE A 291 4.04 -2.51 -11.10
CA PHE A 291 3.98 -3.77 -11.87
C PHE A 291 4.13 -3.57 -13.39
N ARG A 292 4.06 -2.33 -13.90
CA ARG A 292 4.23 -1.97 -15.32
C ARG A 292 4.61 -0.49 -15.48
N PRO A 293 5.90 -0.16 -15.57
CA PRO A 293 6.39 1.23 -15.58
C PRO A 293 6.02 2.06 -16.83
N ASP A 294 5.61 1.44 -17.93
CA ASP A 294 5.53 2.09 -19.25
C ASP A 294 4.14 2.63 -19.64
N SER A 295 3.22 2.83 -18.70
CA SER A 295 1.84 3.22 -19.02
C SER A 295 1.49 4.64 -18.57
N ASN A 296 0.99 5.48 -19.49
CA ASN A 296 0.40 6.79 -19.19
C ASN A 296 -1.02 6.64 -18.66
N GLU A 297 -1.36 7.37 -17.57
CA GLU A 297 -2.68 7.28 -16.90
C GLU A 297 -3.82 7.72 -17.82
N ASP A 298 -3.57 8.71 -18.68
CA ASP A 298 -4.60 9.28 -19.55
C ASP A 298 -5.05 8.35 -20.68
N GLN A 299 -4.20 7.38 -21.05
CA GLN A 299 -4.55 6.39 -22.07
C GLN A 299 -5.21 5.12 -21.50
N ASN A 300 -5.25 4.94 -20.16
CA ASN A 300 -5.42 3.60 -19.59
C ASN A 300 -6.21 3.49 -18.28
N LEU A 301 -7.36 4.17 -18.13
CA LEU A 301 -8.33 3.80 -17.09
C LEU A 301 -8.68 2.29 -17.17
N ALA A 302 -8.71 1.73 -18.39
CA ALA A 302 -8.85 0.29 -18.62
C ALA A 302 -7.64 -0.53 -18.15
N LEU A 303 -6.43 0.04 -18.13
CA LEU A 303 -5.22 -0.63 -17.63
C LEU A 303 -5.17 -0.64 -16.09
N GLY A 304 -5.64 0.40 -15.42
CA GLY A 304 -5.77 0.42 -13.97
C GLY A 304 -6.68 -0.71 -13.48
N ALA A 305 -7.81 -0.93 -14.16
CA ALA A 305 -8.70 -2.05 -13.90
C ALA A 305 -8.03 -3.41 -14.18
N LYS A 306 -7.24 -3.53 -15.26
CA LYS A 306 -6.48 -4.76 -15.56
C LYS A 306 -5.39 -5.04 -14.53
N ASN A 307 -4.73 -4.02 -13.98
CA ASN A 307 -3.70 -4.18 -12.97
C ASN A 307 -4.28 -4.63 -11.61
N LEU A 308 -5.49 -4.19 -11.26
CA LEU A 308 -6.25 -4.74 -10.13
C LEU A 308 -6.64 -6.21 -10.35
N MET A 309 -6.78 -6.64 -11.60
CA MET A 309 -7.22 -7.99 -11.91
C MET A 309 -6.19 -9.05 -11.46
N VAL A 310 -4.89 -8.76 -11.55
CA VAL A 310 -3.83 -9.69 -11.12
C VAL A 310 -3.91 -10.00 -9.62
N PRO A 311 -3.88 -9.02 -8.70
CA PRO A 311 -4.02 -9.31 -7.26
C PRO A 311 -5.40 -9.88 -6.91
N ALA A 312 -6.47 -9.43 -7.56
CA ALA A 312 -7.80 -9.99 -7.35
C ALA A 312 -7.89 -11.46 -7.79
N LEU A 313 -7.30 -11.82 -8.93
CA LEU A 313 -7.21 -13.20 -9.40
C LEU A 313 -6.32 -14.06 -8.48
N LEU A 314 -5.21 -13.51 -7.97
CA LEU A 314 -4.34 -14.19 -7.02
C LEU A 314 -5.10 -14.47 -5.71
N MET A 315 -5.80 -13.48 -5.18
CA MET A 315 -6.64 -13.64 -3.98
C MET A 315 -7.76 -14.66 -4.22
N LEU A 316 -8.44 -14.59 -5.37
CA LEU A 316 -9.46 -15.53 -5.76
C LEU A 316 -8.90 -16.96 -5.91
N PHE A 317 -7.71 -17.11 -6.51
CA PHE A 317 -7.02 -18.39 -6.63
C PHE A 317 -6.74 -19.02 -5.27
N PHE A 318 -6.20 -18.26 -4.31
CA PHE A 318 -5.95 -18.76 -2.96
C PHE A 318 -7.24 -19.12 -2.20
N LEU A 319 -8.35 -18.46 -2.49
CA LEU A 319 -9.66 -18.80 -1.92
C LEU A 319 -10.33 -20.00 -2.62
N LEU A 320 -10.17 -20.13 -3.94
CA LEU A 320 -10.79 -21.20 -4.72
C LEU A 320 -10.10 -22.55 -4.54
N LEU A 321 -8.78 -22.58 -4.42
CA LEU A 321 -8.02 -23.83 -4.27
C LEU A 321 -8.52 -24.70 -3.11
N PRO A 322 -8.64 -24.17 -1.86
CA PRO A 322 -9.23 -24.93 -0.77
C PRO A 322 -10.72 -25.21 -0.98
N ALA A 323 -11.50 -24.29 -1.56
CA ALA A 323 -12.91 -24.51 -1.80
C ALA A 323 -13.16 -25.73 -2.74
N ILE A 324 -12.32 -25.89 -3.78
CA ILE A 324 -12.37 -27.04 -4.68
C ILE A 324 -12.01 -28.32 -3.93
N ASN A 325 -10.93 -28.31 -3.12
CA ASN A 325 -10.53 -29.47 -2.31
C ASN A 325 -11.64 -29.85 -1.32
N LEU A 326 -12.27 -28.85 -0.66
CA LEU A 326 -13.37 -29.08 0.26
C LEU A 326 -14.60 -29.64 -0.44
N SER A 327 -14.88 -29.24 -1.69
CA SER A 327 -15.98 -29.83 -2.48
C SER A 327 -15.80 -31.33 -2.67
N GLY A 328 -14.57 -31.79 -2.95
CA GLY A 328 -14.23 -33.21 -3.05
C GLY A 328 -14.43 -33.95 -1.71
N LEU A 329 -13.95 -33.38 -0.62
CA LEU A 329 -14.12 -33.93 0.72
C LEU A 329 -15.58 -34.04 1.14
N VAL A 330 -16.38 -33.00 0.87
CA VAL A 330 -17.84 -33.01 1.13
C VAL A 330 -18.53 -34.08 0.28
N SER A 331 -18.15 -34.21 -1.00
CA SER A 331 -18.69 -35.24 -1.90
C SER A 331 -18.47 -36.63 -1.34
N ASN A 332 -17.23 -36.96 -0.95
CA ASN A 332 -16.89 -38.27 -0.38
C ASN A 332 -17.67 -38.55 0.93
N ARG A 333 -17.83 -37.54 1.77
CA ARG A 333 -18.61 -37.67 3.02
C ARG A 333 -20.09 -37.90 2.74
N MET A 334 -20.64 -37.18 1.75
CA MET A 334 -22.03 -37.38 1.32
C MET A 334 -22.25 -38.77 0.72
N GLU A 335 -21.27 -39.34 0.02
CA GLU A 335 -21.32 -40.72 -0.47
C GLU A 335 -21.31 -41.74 0.69
N ALA A 336 -20.46 -41.56 1.67
CA ALA A 336 -20.42 -42.41 2.86
C ALA A 336 -21.73 -42.39 3.68
N ARG A 337 -22.42 -41.24 3.71
CA ARG A 337 -23.69 -41.06 4.42
C ARG A 337 -24.93 -41.31 3.52
N ARG A 338 -24.77 -41.79 2.30
CA ARG A 338 -25.88 -42.02 1.35
C ARG A 338 -26.98 -42.93 1.91
N ALA A 339 -26.58 -44.06 2.51
CA ALA A 339 -27.49 -45.02 3.07
C ALA A 339 -28.31 -44.40 4.24
N GLU A 340 -27.66 -43.68 5.15
CA GLU A 340 -28.29 -42.99 6.26
C GLU A 340 -29.32 -41.96 5.79
N MET A 341 -28.93 -41.12 4.79
CA MET A 341 -29.82 -40.14 4.20
C MET A 341 -30.98 -40.77 3.42
N GLY A 342 -30.77 -41.95 2.81
CA GLY A 342 -31.82 -42.76 2.18
C GLY A 342 -32.85 -43.21 3.17
N ILE A 343 -32.41 -43.72 4.33
CA ILE A 343 -33.28 -44.14 5.44
C ILE A 343 -34.08 -42.94 5.97
N ARG A 344 -33.42 -41.82 6.27
CA ARG A 344 -34.08 -40.60 6.75
C ARG A 344 -35.13 -40.06 5.76
N LYS A 345 -34.88 -40.14 4.44
CA LYS A 345 -35.88 -39.80 3.39
C LYS A 345 -37.06 -40.77 3.39
N ALA A 346 -36.82 -42.08 3.58
CA ALA A 346 -37.87 -43.08 3.66
C ALA A 346 -38.80 -42.85 4.87
N PHE A 347 -38.27 -42.30 5.99
CA PHE A 347 -39.00 -41.85 7.14
C PHE A 347 -39.61 -40.43 7.01
N GLY A 348 -39.60 -39.83 5.82
CA GLY A 348 -40.30 -38.57 5.54
C GLY A 348 -39.46 -37.29 5.72
N ALA A 349 -38.16 -37.39 5.94
CA ALA A 349 -37.30 -36.20 6.04
C ALA A 349 -37.29 -35.42 4.71
N LYS A 350 -37.63 -34.12 4.76
CA LYS A 350 -37.63 -33.24 3.57
C LYS A 350 -36.22 -32.96 3.11
N ARG A 351 -35.98 -32.88 1.76
CA ARG A 351 -34.69 -32.55 1.18
C ARG A 351 -34.10 -31.25 1.73
N ARG A 352 -34.92 -30.24 1.99
CA ARG A 352 -34.51 -28.96 2.60
C ARG A 352 -33.91 -29.12 4.01
N THR A 353 -34.47 -30.02 4.81
CA THR A 353 -33.98 -30.29 6.18
C THR A 353 -32.60 -30.93 6.14
N LEU A 354 -32.39 -31.94 5.29
CA LEU A 354 -31.09 -32.59 5.11
C LEU A 354 -30.04 -31.65 4.54
N LEU A 355 -30.42 -30.78 3.59
CA LEU A 355 -29.54 -29.77 3.02
C LEU A 355 -29.13 -28.72 4.08
N SER A 356 -30.08 -28.26 4.90
CA SER A 356 -29.84 -27.33 5.99
C SER A 356 -28.87 -27.90 7.02
N GLU A 357 -28.91 -29.20 7.31
CA GLU A 357 -28.00 -29.89 8.22
C GLU A 357 -26.56 -29.85 7.67
N VAL A 358 -26.37 -30.15 6.37
CA VAL A 358 -25.06 -30.07 5.71
C VAL A 358 -24.53 -28.64 5.69
N ILE A 359 -25.38 -27.66 5.42
CA ILE A 359 -25.00 -26.24 5.45
C ILE A 359 -24.53 -25.83 6.84
N HIS A 360 -25.28 -26.20 7.88
CA HIS A 360 -24.92 -25.87 9.28
C HIS A 360 -23.57 -26.47 9.67
N GLU A 361 -23.35 -27.73 9.30
CA GLU A 361 -22.12 -28.43 9.59
C GLU A 361 -20.90 -27.76 8.93
N ASN A 362 -21.00 -27.48 7.63
CA ASN A 362 -19.92 -26.79 6.89
C ASN A 362 -19.71 -25.36 7.39
N LEU A 363 -20.78 -24.63 7.74
CA LEU A 363 -20.67 -23.29 8.29
C LEU A 363 -19.92 -23.30 9.64
N MET A 364 -20.20 -24.27 10.52
CA MET A 364 -19.49 -24.40 11.79
C MET A 364 -18.00 -24.69 11.60
N LEU A 365 -17.66 -25.61 10.70
CA LEU A 365 -16.26 -25.91 10.38
C LEU A 365 -15.54 -24.72 9.74
N THR A 366 -16.23 -23.96 8.86
CA THR A 366 -15.69 -22.74 8.27
C THR A 366 -15.47 -21.63 9.31
N LEU A 367 -16.36 -21.50 10.30
CA LEU A 367 -16.17 -20.56 11.40
C LEU A 367 -14.95 -20.94 12.27
N CYS A 368 -14.78 -22.22 12.56
CA CYS A 368 -13.57 -22.70 13.25
C CYS A 368 -12.30 -22.46 12.44
N GLY A 369 -12.33 -22.80 11.14
CA GLY A 369 -11.23 -22.53 10.22
C GLY A 369 -10.92 -21.05 10.11
N GLY A 370 -11.95 -20.19 10.09
CA GLY A 370 -11.81 -18.74 10.07
C GLY A 370 -11.12 -18.18 11.32
N ALA A 371 -11.50 -18.65 12.48
CA ALA A 371 -10.84 -18.25 13.73
C ALA A 371 -9.35 -18.64 13.76
N VAL A 372 -9.02 -19.86 13.32
CA VAL A 372 -7.65 -20.33 13.21
C VAL A 372 -6.90 -19.55 12.12
N GLY A 373 -7.54 -19.29 10.96
CA GLY A 373 -6.97 -18.54 9.84
C GLY A 373 -6.66 -17.09 10.23
N TRP A 374 -7.49 -16.48 11.04
CA TRP A 374 -7.23 -15.14 11.58
C TRP A 374 -5.97 -15.11 12.46
N VAL A 375 -5.82 -16.06 13.36
CA VAL A 375 -4.60 -16.19 14.20
C VAL A 375 -3.39 -16.46 13.33
N LEU A 376 -3.49 -17.36 12.34
CA LEU A 376 -2.41 -17.67 11.41
C LEU A 376 -2.00 -16.46 10.58
N SER A 377 -2.96 -15.66 10.08
CA SER A 377 -2.64 -14.44 9.33
C SER A 377 -1.79 -13.47 10.15
N TRP A 378 -2.08 -13.36 11.43
CA TRP A 378 -1.31 -12.58 12.39
C TRP A 378 0.11 -13.10 12.57
N LEU A 379 0.26 -14.41 12.77
CA LEU A 379 1.56 -15.05 12.92
C LEU A 379 2.40 -14.89 11.63
N PHE A 380 1.78 -15.01 10.46
CA PHE A 380 2.45 -14.77 9.17
C PHE A 380 2.95 -13.34 9.04
N ILE A 381 2.13 -12.35 9.40
CA ILE A 381 2.52 -10.93 9.35
C ILE A 381 3.67 -10.64 10.32
N LEU A 382 3.63 -11.21 11.53
CA LEU A 382 4.73 -11.09 12.47
C LEU A 382 6.03 -11.74 11.95
N ALA A 383 5.92 -12.90 11.30
CA ALA A 383 7.05 -13.57 10.70
C ALA A 383 7.63 -12.78 9.50
N ILE A 384 6.77 -12.19 8.67
CA ILE A 384 7.15 -11.31 7.57
C ILE A 384 7.86 -10.07 8.10
N ARG A 385 7.31 -9.44 9.15
CA ARG A 385 7.90 -8.26 9.79
C ARG A 385 9.34 -8.50 10.28
N SER A 386 9.63 -9.70 10.76
CA SER A 386 10.96 -10.07 11.27
C SER A 386 11.93 -10.52 10.16
N ASN A 387 11.45 -10.72 8.93
CA ASN A 387 12.26 -11.27 7.83
C ASN A 387 12.67 -10.16 6.85
N ALA A 388 13.90 -9.67 7.02
CA ALA A 388 14.46 -8.61 6.17
C ALA A 388 14.44 -8.95 4.66
N VAL A 389 14.61 -10.21 4.29
CA VAL A 389 14.63 -10.66 2.87
C VAL A 389 13.26 -10.49 2.22
N PHE A 390 12.18 -10.84 2.91
CA PHE A 390 10.83 -10.67 2.39
C PHE A 390 10.47 -9.19 2.22
N LEU A 391 10.91 -8.37 3.17
CA LEU A 391 10.70 -6.92 3.14
C LEU A 391 11.47 -6.25 2.00
N GLN A 392 12.68 -6.72 1.69
CA GLN A 392 13.47 -6.24 0.55
C GLN A 392 12.82 -6.53 -0.81
N MET A 393 11.96 -7.53 -0.93
CA MET A 393 11.19 -7.80 -2.16
C MET A 393 10.14 -6.72 -2.44
N PHE A 394 9.62 -6.05 -1.41
CA PHE A 394 8.54 -5.07 -1.51
C PHE A 394 8.98 -3.62 -1.23
N VAL A 395 10.06 -3.45 -0.49
CA VAL A 395 10.65 -2.16 -0.15
C VAL A 395 12.02 -2.11 -0.81
N SER A 396 12.21 -1.13 -1.67
CA SER A 396 13.40 -0.96 -2.50
C SER A 396 14.74 -1.36 -1.85
N ARG A 397 15.60 -1.85 -2.69
CA ARG A 397 17.00 -2.32 -2.69
C ARG A 397 17.98 -1.92 -1.57
N ASP A 398 17.59 -1.21 -0.52
CA ASP A 398 18.54 -0.78 0.50
C ASP A 398 18.71 -1.87 1.58
N GLN A 399 19.87 -2.54 1.54
CA GLN A 399 20.22 -3.73 2.32
C GLN A 399 20.29 -3.53 3.84
N ASN A 400 20.06 -2.31 4.35
CA ASN A 400 20.27 -1.99 5.76
C ASN A 400 18.98 -1.63 6.53
N VAL A 401 17.80 -1.89 5.98
CA VAL A 401 16.53 -1.67 6.69
C VAL A 401 16.29 -2.83 7.66
N VAL A 402 16.87 -2.72 8.84
CA VAL A 402 16.73 -3.75 9.91
C VAL A 402 15.40 -3.63 10.66
N ASP A 403 14.78 -2.45 10.67
CA ASP A 403 13.50 -2.22 11.35
C ASP A 403 12.54 -1.45 10.44
N THR A 404 11.48 -2.12 10.06
CA THR A 404 10.50 -1.59 9.10
C THR A 404 9.57 -0.54 9.67
N GLY A 405 9.66 -0.21 10.97
CA GLY A 405 8.77 0.76 11.61
C GLY A 405 7.27 0.42 11.52
N LEU A 406 6.94 -0.81 11.10
CA LEU A 406 5.56 -1.25 10.92
C LEU A 406 4.79 -1.18 12.22
N GLN A 407 3.81 -0.29 12.29
CA GLN A 407 2.94 -0.14 13.44
C GLN A 407 1.82 -1.17 13.38
N PHE A 408 1.42 -1.68 14.55
CA PHE A 408 0.32 -2.63 14.70
C PHE A 408 -0.97 -2.17 14.02
N GLN A 409 -1.28 -0.88 14.09
CA GLN A 409 -2.49 -0.29 13.51
C GLN A 409 -2.59 -0.46 11.99
N MET A 410 -1.45 -0.59 11.29
CA MET A 410 -1.42 -0.79 9.85
C MET A 410 -1.94 -2.16 9.42
N PHE A 411 -1.83 -3.17 10.31
CA PHE A 411 -2.25 -4.54 10.02
C PHE A 411 -3.64 -4.87 10.56
N PHE A 412 -4.10 -4.14 11.58
CA PHE A 412 -5.37 -4.42 12.22
C PHE A 412 -6.52 -3.75 11.48
N THR A 413 -7.02 -4.43 10.46
CA THR A 413 -8.21 -4.00 9.68
C THR A 413 -9.35 -5.01 9.86
N PRO A 414 -10.16 -4.89 10.93
CA PRO A 414 -11.26 -5.83 11.20
C PRO A 414 -12.28 -5.86 10.07
N THR A 415 -12.50 -4.73 9.39
CA THR A 415 -13.39 -4.65 8.23
C THR A 415 -12.90 -5.51 7.08
N LEU A 416 -11.60 -5.45 6.77
CA LEU A 416 -10.98 -6.25 5.73
C LEU A 416 -11.06 -7.75 6.05
N PHE A 417 -10.77 -8.12 7.31
CA PHE A 417 -10.95 -9.49 7.78
C PHE A 417 -12.40 -9.96 7.56
N LEU A 418 -13.39 -9.15 7.93
CA LEU A 418 -14.79 -9.51 7.77
C LEU A 418 -15.15 -9.73 6.29
N ILE A 419 -14.66 -8.89 5.38
CA ILE A 419 -14.90 -9.02 3.93
C ILE A 419 -14.29 -10.33 3.41
N VAL A 420 -13.01 -10.58 3.68
CA VAL A 420 -12.30 -11.80 3.25
C VAL A 420 -12.96 -13.05 3.83
N PHE A 421 -13.33 -12.99 5.11
CA PHE A 421 -14.02 -14.08 5.79
C PHE A 421 -15.41 -14.37 5.19
N LEU A 422 -16.23 -13.35 4.91
CA LEU A 422 -17.51 -13.50 4.25
C LEU A 422 -17.37 -14.09 2.84
N CYS A 423 -16.39 -13.63 2.06
CA CYS A 423 -16.09 -14.20 0.75
C CYS A 423 -15.72 -15.69 0.87
N CYS A 424 -14.89 -16.06 1.85
CA CYS A 424 -14.52 -17.44 2.09
C CYS A 424 -15.73 -18.29 2.50
N VAL A 425 -16.57 -17.79 3.40
CA VAL A 425 -17.82 -18.47 3.81
C VAL A 425 -18.72 -18.73 2.60
N LEU A 426 -18.93 -17.73 1.76
CA LEU A 426 -19.76 -17.86 0.54
C LEU A 426 -19.19 -18.91 -0.42
N LEU A 427 -17.89 -18.87 -0.69
CA LEU A 427 -17.23 -19.84 -1.58
C LEU A 427 -17.30 -21.26 -1.02
N ASN A 428 -17.04 -21.45 0.27
CA ASN A 428 -17.11 -22.75 0.91
C ASN A 428 -18.54 -23.30 0.95
N LEU A 429 -19.53 -22.43 1.18
CA LEU A 429 -20.94 -22.80 1.11
C LEU A 429 -21.33 -23.25 -0.30
N MET A 430 -20.94 -22.50 -1.34
CA MET A 430 -21.20 -22.88 -2.73
C MET A 430 -20.51 -24.21 -3.08
N ALA A 431 -19.26 -24.39 -2.66
CA ALA A 431 -18.49 -25.62 -2.88
C ALA A 431 -19.15 -26.85 -2.21
N ALA A 432 -19.76 -26.66 -1.04
CA ALA A 432 -20.48 -27.73 -0.32
C ALA A 432 -21.89 -27.98 -0.87
N LEU A 433 -22.57 -26.93 -1.31
CA LEU A 433 -23.96 -27.00 -1.74
C LEU A 433 -24.14 -27.84 -3.03
N ILE A 434 -23.22 -27.70 -3.97
CA ILE A 434 -23.28 -28.37 -5.27
C ILE A 434 -23.26 -29.91 -5.13
N PRO A 435 -22.28 -30.53 -4.44
CA PRO A 435 -22.26 -31.98 -4.24
C PRO A 435 -23.41 -32.47 -3.35
N ALA A 436 -23.74 -31.69 -2.31
CA ALA A 436 -24.87 -32.03 -1.43
C ALA A 436 -26.21 -32.08 -2.18
N TRP A 437 -26.47 -31.07 -3.03
CA TRP A 437 -27.68 -31.00 -3.81
C TRP A 437 -27.75 -32.13 -4.87
N ARG A 438 -26.64 -32.45 -5.53
CA ARG A 438 -26.54 -33.58 -6.48
C ARG A 438 -26.83 -34.90 -5.77
N SER A 439 -26.19 -35.17 -4.62
CA SER A 439 -26.39 -36.39 -3.85
C SER A 439 -27.85 -36.56 -3.37
N LEU A 440 -28.50 -35.46 -2.98
CA LEU A 440 -29.90 -35.50 -2.53
C LEU A 440 -30.92 -35.66 -3.67
N ARG A 441 -30.54 -35.51 -4.94
CA ARG A 441 -31.39 -35.74 -6.12
C ARG A 441 -31.55 -37.21 -6.47
N ASN A 442 -30.61 -38.06 -6.10
CA ASN A 442 -30.63 -39.47 -6.46
C ASN A 442 -31.85 -40.20 -5.83
N PRO A 443 -32.47 -41.14 -6.59
CA PRO A 443 -33.60 -41.94 -6.12
C PRO A 443 -33.22 -42.76 -4.87
N ILE A 444 -34.21 -42.99 -3.98
CA ILE A 444 -34.03 -43.73 -2.73
C ILE A 444 -33.56 -45.16 -3.00
N VAL A 445 -34.07 -45.79 -4.09
CA VAL A 445 -33.73 -47.16 -4.50
C VAL A 445 -32.21 -47.31 -4.80
N GLU A 446 -31.61 -46.37 -5.53
CA GLU A 446 -30.14 -46.39 -5.77
C GLU A 446 -29.31 -46.14 -4.50
N SER A 447 -29.85 -45.35 -3.58
CA SER A 447 -29.15 -45.04 -2.32
C SER A 447 -29.10 -46.24 -1.39
N LEU A 448 -30.02 -47.20 -1.51
CA LEU A 448 -30.10 -48.43 -0.68
C LEU A 448 -29.44 -49.63 -1.34
N SER A 449 -29.34 -49.68 -2.71
CA SER A 449 -28.82 -50.83 -3.46
C SER A 449 -27.29 -50.88 -3.57
N GLN A 450 -26.57 -49.84 -3.23
CA GLN A 450 -25.09 -49.77 -3.28
C GLN A 450 -24.39 -50.35 -2.02
N LYS A 451 -24.95 -51.41 -1.45
CA LYS A 451 -24.25 -52.19 -0.42
C LYS A 451 -23.59 -53.38 -1.12
N LYS A 452 -22.42 -53.18 -1.71
CA LYS A 452 -21.42 -54.24 -1.94
C LYS A 452 -20.03 -53.63 -1.82
#